data_c4d45f1b707c9d75e09ca5c04fcbbd1b
#
_entry.id   c4d45f1b707c9d75e09ca5c04fcbbd1b
#
_cell.length_a   1.000
_cell.length_b   1.000
_cell.length_c   1.000
_cell.angle_alpha   90.00
_cell.angle_beta   90.00
_cell.angle_gamma   90.00
#
_symmetry.space_group_name_H-M   'P 1'
#
loop_
_entity.id
_entity.type
_entity.pdbx_description
1 polymer ?
#
loop_
_entity_poly.entity_id
_entity_poly.type
_entity_poly.pdbx_seq_one_letter_code
_entity_poly.pdbx_strand_id
1 'polypeptide(L)'
;MYGLMITAGQLRASRAILGIDQRTLAESAGLSLPTIQRMEASEGVIRGNVDSLMKLVAALEMLGIELISDNAASQSGGRGVRLKRAAS
;
A
#
# COMPACT_ATOMS: atom_id res chain seq x y z
N MET A 1 -4.40 11.96 9.40
CA MET A 1 -3.41 11.57 8.40
C MET A 1 -3.41 10.09 8.19
N TYR A 2 -4.54 9.63 7.79
CA TYR A 2 -4.78 8.19 7.76
C TYR A 2 -4.08 7.52 6.60
N GLY A 3 -3.93 8.23 5.50
CA GLY A 3 -3.35 7.64 4.31
C GLY A 3 -1.88 7.28 4.41
N LEU A 4 -1.20 7.74 5.48
CA LEU A 4 0.21 7.45 5.65
C LEU A 4 0.47 6.22 6.52
N MET A 5 -0.59 5.65 7.08
CA MET A 5 -0.47 4.49 7.96
C MET A 5 -0.72 3.23 7.15
N ILE A 6 0.36 2.69 6.59
CA ILE A 6 0.28 1.47 5.79
C ILE A 6 1.27 0.46 6.35
N THR A 7 0.87 -0.81 6.39
CA THR A 7 1.74 -1.89 6.85
C THR A 7 2.39 -2.60 5.67
N ALA A 8 3.51 -3.27 5.96
CA ALA A 8 4.17 -4.08 4.95
C ALA A 8 3.24 -5.18 4.42
N GLY A 9 2.39 -5.73 5.30
CA GLY A 9 1.40 -6.72 4.88
C GLY A 9 0.40 -6.15 3.89
N GLN A 10 -0.08 -4.94 4.15
CA GLN A 10 -0.98 -4.28 3.20
C GLN A 10 -0.30 -4.05 1.86
N LEU A 11 0.98 -3.67 1.89
CA LEU A 11 1.72 -3.44 0.65
C LEU A 11 1.87 -4.73 -0.16
N ARG A 12 2.28 -5.82 0.49
CA ARG A 12 2.42 -7.10 -0.19
C ARG A 12 1.07 -7.59 -0.72
N ALA A 13 0.01 -7.43 0.08
CA ALA A 13 -1.32 -7.84 -0.34
C ALA A 13 -1.80 -7.01 -1.54
N SER A 14 -1.51 -5.72 -1.54
CA SER A 14 -1.86 -4.85 -2.67
C SER A 14 -1.21 -5.32 -3.95
N ARG A 15 0.10 -5.64 -3.89
CA ARG A 15 0.78 -6.14 -5.06
C ARG A 15 0.20 -7.46 -5.55
N ALA A 16 -0.15 -8.34 -4.61
CA ALA A 16 -0.72 -9.63 -4.95
C ALA A 16 -2.07 -9.44 -5.66
N ILE A 17 -2.91 -8.56 -5.13
CA ILE A 17 -4.21 -8.28 -5.74
C ILE A 17 -4.05 -7.71 -7.13
N LEU A 18 -3.10 -6.78 -7.29
CA LEU A 18 -2.87 -6.12 -8.57
C LEU A 18 -2.11 -7.01 -9.56
N GLY A 19 -1.46 -8.07 -9.07
CA GLY A 19 -0.67 -8.94 -9.94
C GLY A 19 0.58 -8.27 -10.48
N ILE A 20 1.17 -7.35 -9.73
CA ILE A 20 2.36 -6.64 -10.18
C ILE A 20 3.56 -6.97 -9.29
N ASP A 21 4.75 -6.83 -9.86
CA ASP A 21 5.97 -7.06 -9.09
C ASP A 21 6.44 -5.75 -8.44
N GLN A 22 7.51 -5.88 -7.65
CA GLN A 22 8.04 -4.73 -6.91
C GLN A 22 8.55 -3.64 -7.85
N ARG A 23 9.17 -4.03 -8.96
CA ARG A 23 9.70 -3.07 -9.92
C ARG A 23 8.59 -2.24 -10.54
N THR A 24 7.51 -2.89 -10.93
CA THR A 24 6.37 -2.19 -11.52
C THR A 24 5.77 -1.22 -10.53
N LEU A 25 5.63 -1.63 -9.27
CA LEU A 25 5.11 -0.74 -8.24
C LEU A 25 6.05 0.45 -8.03
N ALA A 26 7.35 0.19 -7.98
CA ALA A 26 8.33 1.25 -7.79
C ALA A 26 8.20 2.30 -8.90
N GLU A 27 8.09 1.86 -10.13
CA GLU A 27 7.93 2.76 -11.27
C GLU A 27 6.64 3.57 -11.14
N SER A 28 5.55 2.92 -10.77
CA SER A 28 4.27 3.60 -10.62
C SER A 28 4.29 4.64 -9.51
N ALA A 29 5.05 4.37 -8.45
CA ALA A 29 5.11 5.27 -7.30
C ALA A 29 6.18 6.34 -7.43
N GLY A 30 7.06 6.23 -8.43
CA GLY A 30 8.18 7.15 -8.55
C GLY A 30 9.21 6.94 -7.45
N LEU A 31 9.35 5.68 -7.02
CA LEU A 31 10.30 5.29 -5.98
C LEU A 31 11.28 4.28 -6.56
N SER A 32 12.43 4.11 -5.91
CA SER A 32 13.41 3.13 -6.34
C SER A 32 12.98 1.73 -5.92
N LEU A 33 13.44 0.74 -6.64
CA LEU A 33 13.19 -0.65 -6.27
C LEU A 33 13.71 -0.98 -4.87
N PRO A 34 14.94 -0.60 -4.49
CA PRO A 34 15.40 -0.84 -3.12
C PRO A 34 14.50 -0.22 -2.07
N THR A 35 13.90 0.94 -2.35
CA THR A 35 12.98 1.55 -1.40
C THR A 35 11.75 0.67 -1.20
N ILE A 36 11.17 0.17 -2.28
CA ILE A 36 10.02 -0.73 -2.18
C ILE A 36 10.39 -2.00 -1.44
N GLN A 37 11.57 -2.56 -1.75
CA GLN A 37 12.02 -3.79 -1.08
C GLN A 37 12.17 -3.59 0.41
N ARG A 38 12.75 -2.45 0.81
CA ARG A 38 12.92 -2.15 2.23
C ARG A 38 11.57 -1.98 2.91
N MET A 39 10.65 -1.30 2.25
CA MET A 39 9.31 -1.11 2.80
C MET A 39 8.59 -2.43 3.02
N GLU A 40 8.69 -3.35 2.07
CA GLU A 40 8.03 -4.64 2.21
C GLU A 40 8.70 -5.54 3.23
N ALA A 41 9.94 -5.28 3.55
CA ALA A 41 10.66 -6.06 4.56
C ALA A 41 10.40 -5.54 5.97
N SER A 42 9.69 -4.44 6.12
CA SER A 42 9.38 -3.87 7.42
C SER A 42 8.45 -4.80 8.19
N GLU A 43 8.54 -4.72 9.52
CA GLU A 43 7.59 -5.41 10.38
C GLU A 43 6.54 -4.41 10.82
N GLY A 44 5.28 -4.72 10.53
CA GLY A 44 4.19 -3.83 10.90
C GLY A 44 4.12 -2.60 10.02
N VAL A 45 3.92 -1.45 10.64
CA VAL A 45 3.76 -0.20 9.91
C VAL A 45 5.06 0.18 9.22
N ILE A 46 4.95 0.53 7.94
CA ILE A 46 6.11 0.90 7.15
C ILE A 46 6.68 2.22 7.64
N ARG A 47 7.98 2.27 7.82
CA ARG A 47 8.69 3.48 8.19
C ARG A 47 9.40 4.04 6.98
N GLY A 48 9.37 5.35 6.85
CA GLY A 48 10.01 6.05 5.76
C GLY A 48 9.69 7.52 5.89
N ASN A 49 10.26 8.33 5.00
CA ASN A 49 9.90 9.74 5.05
C ASN A 49 8.49 9.93 4.48
N VAL A 50 7.89 11.04 4.85
CA VAL A 50 6.49 11.32 4.50
C VAL A 50 6.32 11.35 2.98
N ASP A 51 7.27 11.95 2.28
CA ASP A 51 7.17 12.06 0.83
C ASP A 51 7.09 10.69 0.16
N SER A 52 7.96 9.77 0.56
CA SER A 52 7.96 8.42 0.00
C SER A 52 6.67 7.68 0.32
N LEU A 53 6.18 7.83 1.56
CA LEU A 53 4.95 7.17 1.96
C LEU A 53 3.75 7.72 1.20
N MET A 54 3.72 9.03 0.98
CA MET A 54 2.64 9.64 0.20
C MET A 54 2.66 9.16 -1.24
N LYS A 55 3.86 9.05 -1.82
CA LYS A 55 3.99 8.54 -3.18
C LYS A 55 3.51 7.11 -3.29
N LEU A 56 3.84 6.29 -2.31
CA LEU A 56 3.41 4.90 -2.31
C LEU A 56 1.89 4.79 -2.22
N VAL A 57 1.30 5.48 -1.25
CA VAL A 57 -0.15 5.41 -1.04
C VAL A 57 -0.89 5.96 -2.26
N ALA A 58 -0.42 7.06 -2.81
CA ALA A 58 -1.05 7.64 -3.99
C ALA A 58 -1.01 6.68 -5.18
N ALA A 59 0.12 5.99 -5.37
CA ALA A 59 0.23 5.03 -6.45
C ALA A 59 -0.74 3.87 -6.28
N LEU A 60 -0.84 3.35 -5.06
CA LEU A 60 -1.76 2.25 -4.80
C LEU A 60 -3.21 2.68 -5.06
N GLU A 61 -3.57 3.89 -4.63
CA GLU A 61 -4.92 4.39 -4.87
C GLU A 61 -5.18 4.56 -6.36
N MET A 62 -4.22 5.08 -7.09
CA MET A 62 -4.36 5.22 -8.55
C MET A 62 -4.54 3.88 -9.24
N LEU A 63 -3.92 2.84 -8.68
CA LEU A 63 -4.02 1.49 -9.24
C LEU A 63 -5.30 0.76 -8.78
N GLY A 64 -6.11 1.42 -7.96
CA GLY A 64 -7.40 0.87 -7.58
C GLY A 64 -7.45 0.22 -6.21
N ILE A 65 -6.42 0.37 -5.41
CA ILE A 65 -6.39 -0.23 -4.08
C ILE A 65 -7.03 0.72 -3.07
N GLU A 66 -7.84 0.16 -2.21
CA GLU A 66 -8.37 0.84 -1.04
C GLU A 66 -7.76 0.21 0.20
N LEU A 67 -7.10 1.04 1.01
CA LEU A 67 -6.48 0.58 2.25
C LEU A 67 -7.51 0.62 3.37
N ILE A 68 -7.60 -0.47 4.11
CA ILE A 68 -8.57 -0.61 5.19
C ILE A 68 -7.82 -0.51 6.51
N SER A 69 -8.16 0.49 7.31
CA SER A 69 -7.50 0.71 8.59
C SER A 69 -8.15 -0.14 9.69
N ASP A 70 -7.47 -0.18 10.84
CA ASP A 70 -7.99 -0.89 11.99
C ASP A 70 -9.33 -0.33 12.46
N ASN A 71 -9.60 0.94 12.17
CA ASN A 71 -10.81 1.60 12.61
C ASN A 71 -11.96 1.46 11.62
N ALA A 72 -11.74 0.73 10.54
CA ALA A 72 -12.82 0.49 9.60
C ALA A 72 -13.91 -0.36 10.24
N ALA A 73 -15.13 -0.26 9.74
CA ALA A 73 -16.23 -1.02 10.27
C ALA A 73 -16.07 -2.49 9.89
N SER A 74 -15.39 -3.22 10.74
CA SER A 74 -15.09 -4.63 10.53
C SER A 74 -15.30 -5.35 11.86
N GLN A 75 -15.97 -6.48 11.80
CA GLN A 75 -16.25 -7.26 12.99
C GLN A 75 -14.98 -7.77 13.64
N SER A 76 -14.01 -8.16 12.85
CA SER A 76 -12.80 -8.79 13.36
C SER A 76 -11.69 -7.78 13.62
N GLY A 77 -11.84 -6.54 13.17
CA GLY A 77 -10.76 -5.56 13.27
C GLY A 77 -9.64 -5.88 12.30
N GLY A 78 -8.50 -5.23 12.52
CA GLY A 78 -7.32 -5.46 11.70
C GLY A 78 -7.31 -4.63 10.43
N ARG A 79 -6.17 -4.65 9.75
CA ARG A 79 -5.96 -3.89 8.53
C ARG A 79 -6.06 -4.80 7.32
N GLY A 80 -6.50 -4.23 6.22
CA GLY A 80 -6.61 -4.99 4.99
C GLY A 80 -6.51 -4.10 3.77
N VAL A 81 -6.74 -4.72 2.63
CA VAL A 81 -6.77 -4.01 1.36
C VAL A 81 -7.90 -4.56 0.52
N ARG A 82 -8.37 -3.74 -0.38
CA ARG A 82 -9.43 -4.13 -1.28
C ARG A 82 -9.20 -3.47 -2.63
N LEU A 83 -9.45 -4.20 -3.70
CA LEU A 83 -9.44 -3.62 -5.03
C LEU A 83 -10.76 -2.91 -5.23
N LYS A 84 -10.71 -1.61 -5.47
CA LYS A 84 -11.91 -0.85 -5.78
C LYS A 84 -12.34 -1.17 -7.19
N ARG A 85 -13.63 -1.41 -7.34
CA ARG A 85 -14.17 -1.62 -8.65
C ARG A 85 -14.14 -0.31 -9.40
N ALA A 86 -13.60 -0.34 -10.61
CA ALA A 86 -13.71 0.83 -11.46
C ALA A 86 -15.18 1.12 -11.68
N ALA A 87 -15.55 2.38 -11.60
CA ALA A 87 -16.90 2.77 -11.94
C ALA A 87 -17.09 2.54 -13.43
N SER A 88 -18.02 1.72 -13.78
CA SER A 88 -18.19 1.37 -15.18
C SER A 88 -19.61 1.65 -15.61
#